data_3b874af9e988e6417ed4108452bc9f0d
#
_entry.id   3b874af9e988e6417ed4108452bc9f0d
#
_cell.length_a   1.000
_cell.length_b   1.000
_cell.length_c   1.000
_cell.angle_alpha   90.00
_cell.angle_beta   90.00
_cell.angle_gamma   90.00
#
_symmetry.space_group_name_H-M   'P 1'
#
loop_
_entity.id
_entity.type
_entity.pdbx_description
1 polymer ?
#
loop_
_entity_poly.entity_id
_entity_poly.type
_entity_poly.pdbx_seq_one_letter_code
_entity_poly.pdbx_strand_id
1 'polypeptide(L)'
;LLLATRDPAYDLRAVTSVYGRVEARARLARHVLDVSGRPEIPVAIGSSNSLAGPVVPGAPGNTMASNDPDLPQAGSAGWDDLGARLDPRFGPDLIVDLVRHSTEPITLCAIGPLTNVALALRAAPDIAGRLGALVIMGGRLGPEAAVGEHNFNMDPEAASIVFASGAPIRLGTFEITRDAVLGS
;
A
#
# COMPACT_ATOMS: atom_id res chain seq x y z
N LEU A 1 -6.01 4.97 -7.42
CA LEU A 1 -6.39 6.09 -6.56
C LEU A 1 -7.51 6.93 -7.19
N LEU A 2 -7.36 7.42 -8.44
CA LEU A 2 -8.39 8.23 -9.12
C LEU A 2 -9.76 7.54 -9.16
N LEU A 3 -9.83 6.25 -9.42
CA LEU A 3 -11.09 5.51 -9.39
C LEU A 3 -11.76 5.61 -8.01
N ALA A 4 -10.98 5.37 -6.95
CA ALA A 4 -11.49 5.42 -5.58
C ALA A 4 -11.93 6.83 -5.13
N THR A 5 -11.48 7.89 -5.80
CA THR A 5 -11.92 9.27 -5.50
C THR A 5 -13.17 9.68 -6.26
N ARG A 6 -13.49 9.02 -7.36
CA ARG A 6 -14.58 9.41 -8.27
C ARG A 6 -15.81 8.50 -8.20
N ASP A 7 -15.62 7.25 -7.79
CA ASP A 7 -16.74 6.31 -7.65
C ASP A 7 -17.38 6.48 -6.26
N PRO A 8 -18.66 6.86 -6.19
CA PRO A 8 -19.36 7.07 -4.91
C PRO A 8 -19.54 5.79 -4.09
N ALA A 9 -19.25 4.62 -4.65
CA ALA A 9 -19.24 3.36 -3.92
C ALA A 9 -18.05 3.27 -2.92
N TYR A 10 -17.04 4.15 -3.05
CA TYR A 10 -15.88 4.18 -2.18
C TYR A 10 -15.86 5.44 -1.31
N ASP A 11 -15.77 5.23 0.01
CA ASP A 11 -15.43 6.26 0.98
C ASP A 11 -13.94 6.12 1.33
N LEU A 12 -13.07 6.76 0.53
CA LEU A 12 -11.63 6.71 0.74
C LEU A 12 -11.24 7.50 1.98
N ARG A 13 -10.78 6.79 3.02
CA ARG A 13 -10.49 7.36 4.35
C ARG A 13 -9.03 7.79 4.52
N ALA A 14 -8.10 7.15 3.87
CA ALA A 14 -6.67 7.50 3.90
C ALA A 14 -5.89 6.80 2.80
N VAL A 15 -4.66 7.27 2.59
CA VAL A 15 -3.64 6.62 1.76
C VAL A 15 -2.33 6.52 2.53
N THR A 16 -1.65 5.38 2.46
CA THR A 16 -0.29 5.21 2.98
C THR A 16 0.64 4.74 1.89
N SER A 17 1.84 5.33 1.82
CA SER A 17 2.89 4.85 0.92
C SER A 17 3.68 3.71 1.54
N VAL A 18 4.26 2.84 0.71
CA VAL A 18 5.11 1.74 1.15
C VAL A 18 6.18 1.46 0.12
N TYR A 19 7.32 0.96 0.58
CA TYR A 19 8.41 0.46 -0.21
C TYR A 19 9.21 1.51 -1.02
N GLY A 20 10.53 1.53 -0.85
CA GLY A 20 11.46 2.38 -1.60
C GLY A 20 11.26 3.87 -1.31
N ARG A 21 11.02 4.67 -2.33
CA ARG A 21 10.87 6.14 -2.21
C ARG A 21 9.49 6.54 -1.67
N VAL A 22 9.18 6.16 -0.45
CA VAL A 22 7.87 6.35 0.18
C VAL A 22 7.42 7.81 0.23
N GLU A 23 8.37 8.74 0.45
CA GLU A 23 8.05 10.17 0.49
C GLU A 23 7.57 10.67 -0.87
N ALA A 24 8.30 10.36 -1.96
CA ALA A 24 7.91 10.73 -3.31
C ALA A 24 6.55 10.12 -3.70
N ARG A 25 6.29 8.87 -3.29
CA ARG A 25 5.01 8.19 -3.52
C ARG A 25 3.86 8.85 -2.74
N ALA A 26 4.11 9.25 -1.49
CA ALA A 26 3.14 9.97 -0.67
C ALA A 26 2.81 11.35 -1.27
N ARG A 27 3.83 12.09 -1.72
CA ARG A 27 3.64 13.39 -2.41
C ARG A 27 2.83 13.23 -3.69
N LEU A 28 3.11 12.20 -4.50
CA LEU A 28 2.32 11.89 -5.70
C LEU A 28 0.86 11.59 -5.34
N ALA A 29 0.63 10.76 -4.32
CA ALA A 29 -0.73 10.46 -3.87
C ALA A 29 -1.45 11.72 -3.39
N ARG A 30 -0.76 12.62 -2.64
CA ARG A 30 -1.29 13.89 -2.21
C ARG A 30 -1.70 14.76 -3.41
N HIS A 31 -0.82 14.87 -4.41
CA HIS A 31 -1.10 15.63 -5.63
C HIS A 31 -2.36 15.09 -6.35
N VAL A 32 -2.45 13.77 -6.52
CA VAL A 32 -3.62 13.14 -7.16
C VAL A 32 -4.90 13.45 -6.39
N LEU A 33 -4.87 13.42 -5.06
CA LEU A 33 -6.04 13.76 -4.24
C LEU A 33 -6.42 15.24 -4.37
N ASP A 34 -5.43 16.13 -4.42
CA ASP A 34 -5.66 17.57 -4.58
C ASP A 34 -6.34 17.90 -5.91
N VAL A 35 -5.80 17.37 -7.02
CA VAL A 35 -6.39 17.60 -8.35
C VAL A 35 -7.73 16.88 -8.53
N SER A 36 -8.01 15.88 -7.69
CA SER A 36 -9.32 15.20 -7.63
C SER A 36 -10.34 15.91 -6.75
N GLY A 37 -9.97 17.05 -6.12
CA GLY A 37 -10.85 17.78 -5.22
C GLY A 37 -11.06 17.12 -3.86
N ARG A 38 -10.13 16.26 -3.41
CA ARG A 38 -10.20 15.52 -2.14
C ARG A 38 -9.01 15.85 -1.22
N PRO A 39 -8.77 17.14 -0.91
CA PRO A 39 -7.64 17.57 -0.08
C PRO A 39 -7.77 17.13 1.39
N GLU A 40 -8.95 16.77 1.85
CA GLU A 40 -9.24 16.34 3.22
C GLU A 40 -8.73 14.93 3.53
N ILE A 41 -8.49 14.09 2.51
CA ILE A 41 -8.04 12.71 2.73
C ILE A 41 -6.59 12.69 3.18
N PRO A 42 -6.28 12.15 4.37
CA PRO A 42 -4.91 12.09 4.87
C PRO A 42 -4.04 11.16 4.02
N VAL A 43 -2.79 11.56 3.81
CA VAL A 43 -1.76 10.76 3.16
C VAL A 43 -0.57 10.68 4.11
N ALA A 44 -0.20 9.47 4.52
CA ALA A 44 0.92 9.24 5.43
C ALA A 44 2.08 8.48 4.77
N ILE A 45 3.28 8.79 5.21
CA ILE A 45 4.49 8.07 4.83
C ILE A 45 4.56 6.76 5.61
N GLY A 46 4.72 5.64 4.92
CA GLY A 46 4.92 4.33 5.54
C GLY A 46 6.36 3.82 5.44
N SER A 47 6.55 2.51 5.58
CA SER A 47 7.88 1.91 5.57
C SER A 47 8.52 1.92 4.20
N SER A 48 9.75 2.44 4.13
CA SER A 48 10.60 2.37 2.93
C SER A 48 11.28 1.01 2.78
N ASN A 49 11.45 0.29 3.88
CA ASN A 49 12.18 -0.98 3.95
C ASN A 49 11.21 -2.14 4.20
N SER A 50 11.64 -3.36 3.88
CA SER A 50 10.99 -4.59 4.33
C SER A 50 11.25 -4.84 5.82
N LEU A 51 10.53 -5.78 6.42
CA LEU A 51 10.78 -6.21 7.81
C LEU A 51 12.19 -6.84 7.98
N ALA A 52 12.69 -7.48 6.93
CA ALA A 52 14.03 -8.06 6.91
C ALA A 52 15.17 -7.03 6.74
N GLY A 53 14.83 -5.77 6.45
CA GLY A 53 15.82 -4.70 6.31
C GLY A 53 15.69 -3.91 5.00
N PRO A 54 16.77 -3.20 4.64
CA PRO A 54 16.76 -2.32 3.47
C PRO A 54 16.43 -3.07 2.17
N VAL A 55 15.63 -2.44 1.34
CA VAL A 55 15.39 -2.92 -0.02
C VAL A 55 16.66 -2.75 -0.85
N VAL A 56 17.18 -3.86 -1.35
CA VAL A 56 18.38 -3.87 -2.20
C VAL A 56 17.95 -3.93 -3.67
N PRO A 57 18.22 -2.90 -4.47
CA PRO A 57 17.97 -2.94 -5.91
C PRO A 57 18.67 -4.15 -6.56
N GLY A 58 17.96 -4.89 -7.41
CA GLY A 58 18.53 -6.05 -8.09
C GLY A 58 18.65 -7.32 -7.24
N ALA A 59 18.16 -7.32 -5.99
CA ALA A 59 18.10 -8.55 -5.18
C ALA A 59 17.22 -9.61 -5.88
N PRO A 60 17.52 -10.93 -5.68
CA PRO A 60 16.68 -12.00 -6.18
C PRO A 60 15.21 -11.82 -5.77
N GLY A 61 14.29 -11.92 -6.71
CA GLY A 61 12.86 -11.65 -6.48
C GLY A 61 12.43 -10.20 -6.72
N ASN A 62 13.36 -9.26 -6.77
CA ASN A 62 13.09 -7.88 -7.19
C ASN A 62 13.09 -7.81 -8.71
N THR A 63 11.93 -8.13 -9.32
CA THR A 63 11.76 -8.20 -10.78
C THR A 63 11.54 -6.83 -11.43
N MET A 64 11.36 -5.77 -10.63
CA MET A 64 11.24 -4.42 -11.15
C MET A 64 12.63 -3.76 -11.20
N ALA A 65 13.20 -3.68 -12.37
CA ALA A 65 14.35 -2.80 -12.66
C ALA A 65 14.09 -1.33 -12.30
N SER A 66 12.83 -0.99 -12.11
CA SER A 66 12.29 0.31 -11.70
C SER A 66 12.20 0.53 -10.18
N ASN A 67 13.03 -0.15 -9.38
CA ASN A 67 13.46 0.48 -8.13
C ASN A 67 14.32 1.71 -8.43
N ASP A 68 14.11 2.20 -9.64
CA ASP A 68 14.68 3.41 -10.14
C ASP A 68 14.44 4.51 -9.12
N PRO A 69 15.51 5.05 -8.55
CA PRO A 69 15.42 6.25 -7.74
C PRO A 69 14.68 7.38 -8.46
N ASP A 70 14.65 7.36 -9.78
CA ASP A 70 14.01 8.35 -10.61
C ASP A 70 12.64 7.86 -11.10
N LEU A 71 11.66 7.80 -10.18
CA LEU A 71 10.27 7.88 -10.62
C LEU A 71 10.15 9.18 -11.44
N PRO A 72 9.93 9.14 -12.77
CA PRO A 72 9.86 10.37 -13.57
C PRO A 72 8.84 11.36 -13.05
N GLN A 73 7.81 10.82 -12.36
CA GLN A 73 6.75 11.60 -11.74
C GLN A 73 7.19 12.30 -10.44
N ALA A 74 8.30 11.88 -9.81
CA ALA A 74 8.78 12.46 -8.55
C ALA A 74 9.71 13.66 -8.75
N GLY A 75 10.16 13.90 -9.97
CA GLY A 75 11.05 15.02 -10.34
C GLY A 75 10.31 16.27 -10.84
N SER A 76 8.99 16.31 -10.81
CA SER A 76 8.23 17.47 -11.25
C SER A 76 8.43 18.63 -10.29
N ALA A 77 8.92 19.76 -10.80
CA ALA A 77 9.04 20.99 -10.04
C ALA A 77 7.68 21.39 -9.43
N GLY A 78 7.67 21.81 -8.17
CA GLY A 78 6.45 22.26 -7.45
C GLY A 78 5.86 21.22 -6.48
N TRP A 79 6.49 20.05 -6.29
CA TRP A 79 6.01 19.05 -5.34
C TRP A 79 6.58 19.20 -3.92
N ASP A 80 7.52 20.10 -3.73
CA ASP A 80 8.15 20.31 -2.42
C ASP A 80 7.15 20.81 -1.36
N ASP A 81 6.19 21.62 -1.76
CA ASP A 81 5.13 22.10 -0.87
C ASP A 81 4.13 21.01 -0.47
N LEU A 82 4.01 19.93 -1.24
CA LEU A 82 3.10 18.83 -0.95
C LEU A 82 3.56 18.03 0.28
N GLY A 83 4.85 18.07 0.62
CA GLY A 83 5.38 17.41 1.81
C GLY A 83 4.81 17.99 3.11
N ALA A 84 4.55 19.30 3.15
CA ALA A 84 3.98 19.99 4.31
C ALA A 84 2.51 19.59 4.58
N ARG A 85 1.85 18.97 3.61
CA ARG A 85 0.43 18.58 3.69
C ARG A 85 0.24 17.07 3.89
N LEU A 86 1.31 16.35 4.16
CA LEU A 86 1.23 14.95 4.53
C LEU A 86 0.81 14.80 6.00
N ASP A 87 0.11 13.72 6.30
CA ASP A 87 -0.21 13.37 7.68
C ASP A 87 1.09 13.07 8.43
N PRO A 88 1.32 13.64 9.62
CA PRO A 88 2.56 13.47 10.36
C PRO A 88 2.72 12.08 10.98
N ARG A 89 1.65 11.29 11.06
CA ARG A 89 1.69 9.92 11.58
C ARG A 89 2.45 9.01 10.63
N PHE A 90 3.12 8.01 11.16
CA PHE A 90 3.64 6.91 10.35
C PHE A 90 2.48 6.10 9.75
N GLY A 91 2.62 5.62 8.51
CA GLY A 91 1.54 4.94 7.82
C GLY A 91 0.87 3.79 8.58
N PRO A 92 1.63 2.86 9.19
CA PRO A 92 1.08 1.83 10.08
C PRO A 92 0.27 2.38 11.26
N ASP A 93 0.72 3.48 11.88
CA ASP A 93 0.00 4.10 13.00
C ASP A 93 -1.31 4.73 12.55
N LEU A 94 -1.32 5.35 11.36
CA LEU A 94 -2.54 5.86 10.74
C LEU A 94 -3.54 4.72 10.45
N ILE A 95 -3.07 3.56 9.99
CA ILE A 95 -3.93 2.37 9.78
C ILE A 95 -4.56 1.94 11.11
N VAL A 96 -3.76 1.81 12.16
CA VAL A 96 -4.24 1.41 13.50
C VAL A 96 -5.29 2.39 14.01
N ASP A 97 -4.98 3.68 13.92
CA ASP A 97 -5.85 4.74 14.40
C ASP A 97 -7.22 4.73 13.70
N LEU A 98 -7.21 4.66 12.37
CA LEU A 98 -8.43 4.61 11.57
C LEU A 98 -9.29 3.38 11.88
N VAL A 99 -8.67 2.20 11.96
CA VAL A 99 -9.42 0.96 12.24
C VAL A 99 -10.00 0.95 13.66
N ARG A 100 -9.27 1.49 14.63
CA ARG A 100 -9.74 1.55 16.03
C ARG A 100 -10.87 2.54 16.27
N HIS A 101 -10.82 3.70 15.59
CA HIS A 101 -11.78 4.78 15.80
C HIS A 101 -12.92 4.81 14.80
N SER A 102 -12.90 3.96 13.79
CA SER A 102 -14.02 3.85 12.86
C SER A 102 -15.23 3.18 13.50
N THR A 103 -16.39 3.77 13.28
CA THR A 103 -17.70 3.18 13.66
C THR A 103 -18.14 2.09 12.70
N GLU A 104 -17.65 2.16 11.46
CA GLU A 104 -17.94 1.18 10.41
C GLU A 104 -16.70 0.34 10.11
N PRO A 105 -16.86 -0.93 9.71
CA PRO A 105 -15.73 -1.78 9.35
C PRO A 105 -14.93 -1.20 8.18
N ILE A 106 -13.62 -1.05 8.36
CA ILE A 106 -12.70 -0.56 7.33
C ILE A 106 -12.31 -1.70 6.38
N THR A 107 -12.37 -1.46 5.08
CA THR A 107 -11.68 -2.27 4.07
C THR A 107 -10.30 -1.71 3.84
N LEU A 108 -9.26 -2.49 4.14
CA LEU A 108 -7.87 -2.12 3.88
C LEU A 108 -7.42 -2.71 2.54
N CYS A 109 -7.10 -1.86 1.55
CA CYS A 109 -6.59 -2.28 0.25
C CYS A 109 -5.06 -2.20 0.22
N ALA A 110 -4.38 -3.34 0.19
CA ALA A 110 -2.93 -3.43 0.08
C ALA A 110 -2.54 -3.81 -1.36
N ILE A 111 -2.03 -2.83 -2.11
CA ILE A 111 -1.62 -2.97 -3.52
C ILE A 111 -0.10 -2.86 -3.71
N GLY A 112 0.64 -2.99 -2.66
CA GLY A 112 2.11 -3.03 -2.58
C GLY A 112 2.59 -4.07 -1.56
N PRO A 113 3.89 -4.12 -1.24
CA PRO A 113 4.40 -4.97 -0.18
C PRO A 113 3.65 -4.78 1.14
N LEU A 114 3.45 -5.86 1.87
CA LEU A 114 2.57 -5.89 3.05
C LEU A 114 3.18 -5.31 4.32
N THR A 115 4.33 -4.68 4.24
CA THR A 115 5.11 -4.18 5.39
C THR A 115 4.30 -3.27 6.31
N ASN A 116 3.57 -2.28 5.76
CA ASN A 116 2.74 -1.39 6.59
C ASN A 116 1.64 -2.14 7.33
N VAL A 117 1.00 -3.09 6.65
CA VAL A 117 -0.08 -3.91 7.22
C VAL A 117 0.46 -4.80 8.32
N ALA A 118 1.59 -5.45 8.09
CA ALA A 118 2.25 -6.30 9.08
C ALA A 118 2.68 -5.51 10.32
N LEU A 119 3.27 -4.31 10.13
CA LEU A 119 3.64 -3.42 11.23
C LEU A 119 2.42 -2.99 12.04
N ALA A 120 1.32 -2.61 11.37
CA ALA A 120 0.07 -2.25 12.03
C ALA A 120 -0.51 -3.40 12.85
N LEU A 121 -0.57 -4.61 12.28
CA LEU A 121 -1.07 -5.82 12.95
C LEU A 121 -0.17 -6.28 14.10
N ARG A 122 1.15 -6.10 14.00
CA ARG A 122 2.08 -6.39 15.11
C ARG A 122 1.95 -5.40 16.26
N ALA A 123 1.80 -4.12 15.94
CA ALA A 123 1.62 -3.06 16.95
C ALA A 123 0.24 -3.15 17.63
N ALA A 124 -0.77 -3.58 16.90
CA ALA A 124 -2.17 -3.62 17.35
C ALA A 124 -2.89 -4.87 16.81
N PRO A 125 -2.68 -6.07 17.38
CA PRO A 125 -3.30 -7.31 16.89
C PRO A 125 -4.83 -7.29 16.91
N ASP A 126 -5.42 -6.47 17.77
CA ASP A 126 -6.87 -6.30 17.91
C ASP A 126 -7.55 -5.76 16.63
N ILE A 127 -6.81 -5.05 15.77
CA ILE A 127 -7.40 -4.50 14.55
C ILE A 127 -7.73 -5.57 13.51
N ALA A 128 -7.11 -6.74 13.56
CA ALA A 128 -7.39 -7.84 12.62
C ALA A 128 -8.88 -8.22 12.60
N GLY A 129 -9.48 -8.36 13.78
CA GLY A 129 -10.90 -8.70 13.93
C GLY A 129 -11.86 -7.53 13.71
N ARG A 130 -11.35 -6.31 13.56
CA ARG A 130 -12.15 -5.09 13.32
C ARG A 130 -12.19 -4.70 11.84
N LEU A 131 -11.33 -5.28 11.00
CA LEU A 131 -11.37 -5.07 9.56
C LEU A 131 -12.62 -5.73 8.96
N GLY A 132 -13.31 -5.01 8.07
CA GLY A 132 -14.36 -5.57 7.25
C GLY A 132 -13.80 -6.47 6.15
N ALA A 133 -12.66 -6.10 5.59
CA ALA A 133 -11.86 -6.91 4.68
C ALA A 133 -10.42 -6.38 4.60
N LEU A 134 -9.48 -7.28 4.32
CA LEU A 134 -8.14 -6.97 3.87
C LEU A 134 -8.00 -7.46 2.42
N VAL A 135 -8.10 -6.53 1.47
CA VAL A 135 -7.99 -6.81 0.04
C VAL A 135 -6.53 -6.66 -0.37
N ILE A 136 -5.92 -7.72 -0.84
CA ILE A 136 -4.49 -7.77 -1.16
C ILE A 136 -4.31 -8.04 -2.66
N MET A 137 -3.51 -7.22 -3.33
CA MET A 137 -2.89 -7.58 -4.60
C MET A 137 -1.55 -8.24 -4.31
N GLY A 138 -1.42 -9.52 -4.67
CA GLY A 138 -0.18 -10.26 -4.46
C GLY A 138 -0.33 -11.75 -4.70
N GLY A 139 0.79 -12.43 -4.70
CA GLY A 139 0.87 -13.86 -4.91
C GLY A 139 0.70 -14.28 -6.37
N ARG A 140 1.16 -15.47 -6.66
CA ARG A 140 1.10 -16.10 -7.98
C ARG A 140 0.68 -17.56 -7.83
N LEU A 141 -0.19 -18.01 -8.72
CA LEU A 141 -0.73 -19.38 -8.74
C LEU A 141 -0.19 -20.17 -9.94
N GLY A 142 -0.41 -21.48 -9.89
CA GLY A 142 -0.10 -22.37 -11.00
C GLY A 142 1.38 -22.70 -11.16
N PRO A 143 1.82 -23.12 -12.38
CA PRO A 143 3.18 -23.59 -12.63
C PRO A 143 4.28 -22.56 -12.36
N GLU A 144 3.96 -21.28 -12.47
CA GLU A 144 4.91 -20.18 -12.24
C GLU A 144 4.93 -19.69 -10.78
N ALA A 145 4.23 -20.33 -9.86
CA ALA A 145 4.20 -19.95 -8.45
C ALA A 145 5.59 -19.91 -7.80
N ALA A 146 6.51 -20.75 -8.26
CA ALA A 146 7.89 -20.80 -7.77
C ALA A 146 8.70 -19.51 -8.07
N VAL A 147 8.31 -18.74 -9.08
CA VAL A 147 8.94 -17.43 -9.37
C VAL A 147 8.53 -16.39 -8.33
N GLY A 148 7.40 -16.59 -7.69
CA GLY A 148 6.80 -15.65 -6.77
C GLY A 148 6.16 -14.44 -7.45
N GLU A 149 5.64 -13.55 -6.65
CA GLU A 149 5.05 -12.28 -7.09
C GLU A 149 5.74 -11.13 -6.36
N HIS A 150 5.84 -10.00 -7.04
CA HIS A 150 6.63 -8.86 -6.59
C HIS A 150 6.31 -8.41 -5.14
N ASN A 151 5.04 -8.15 -4.83
CA ASN A 151 4.67 -7.59 -3.52
C ASN A 151 5.03 -8.55 -2.38
N PHE A 152 4.82 -9.85 -2.58
CA PHE A 152 5.16 -10.85 -1.56
C PHE A 152 6.66 -11.12 -1.50
N ASN A 153 7.35 -11.11 -2.64
CA ASN A 153 8.81 -11.29 -2.68
C ASN A 153 9.56 -10.14 -2.03
N MET A 154 9.00 -8.92 -2.08
CA MET A 154 9.66 -7.75 -1.46
C MET A 154 9.61 -7.77 0.06
N ASP A 155 8.63 -8.43 0.66
CA ASP A 155 8.56 -8.63 2.11
C ASP A 155 7.80 -9.92 2.46
N PRO A 156 8.44 -11.09 2.29
CA PRO A 156 7.81 -12.38 2.57
C PRO A 156 7.48 -12.57 4.06
N GLU A 157 8.25 -11.94 4.94
CA GLU A 157 7.98 -11.96 6.38
C GLU A 157 6.69 -11.20 6.69
N ALA A 158 6.50 -10.02 6.11
CA ALA A 158 5.26 -9.26 6.25
C ALA A 158 4.06 -10.05 5.70
N ALA A 159 4.22 -10.70 4.55
CA ALA A 159 3.18 -11.56 3.99
C ALA A 159 2.81 -12.68 4.98
N SER A 160 3.79 -13.38 5.54
CA SER A 160 3.57 -14.44 6.54
C SER A 160 2.79 -13.92 7.77
N ILE A 161 3.18 -12.77 8.32
CA ILE A 161 2.50 -12.15 9.46
C ILE A 161 1.05 -11.82 9.12
N VAL A 162 0.82 -11.23 7.96
CA VAL A 162 -0.53 -10.82 7.53
C VAL A 162 -1.43 -12.03 7.33
N PHE A 163 -0.96 -13.09 6.68
CA PHE A 163 -1.73 -14.32 6.49
C PHE A 163 -2.02 -15.07 7.79
N ALA A 164 -1.15 -14.95 8.80
CA ALA A 164 -1.34 -15.54 10.13
C ALA A 164 -2.22 -14.69 11.06
N SER A 165 -2.61 -13.48 10.68
CA SER A 165 -3.25 -12.49 11.55
C SER A 165 -4.71 -12.80 11.91
N GLY A 166 -5.39 -13.67 11.16
CA GLY A 166 -6.82 -13.90 11.30
C GLY A 166 -7.72 -12.82 10.68
N ALA A 167 -7.16 -11.81 10.02
CA ALA A 167 -7.94 -10.81 9.28
C ALA A 167 -8.72 -11.45 8.10
N PRO A 168 -9.88 -10.90 7.73
CA PRO A 168 -10.68 -11.43 6.59
C PRO A 168 -10.04 -11.07 5.25
N ILE A 169 -9.14 -11.92 4.75
CA ILE A 169 -8.34 -11.67 3.54
C ILE A 169 -9.14 -12.01 2.28
N ARG A 170 -9.05 -11.11 1.29
CA ARG A 170 -9.43 -11.31 -0.10
C ARG A 170 -8.23 -11.06 -0.98
N LEU A 171 -7.84 -12.07 -1.76
CA LEU A 171 -6.60 -12.04 -2.54
C LEU A 171 -6.91 -11.88 -4.05
N GLY A 172 -6.36 -10.84 -4.66
CA GLY A 172 -6.23 -10.69 -6.10
C GLY A 172 -4.83 -11.09 -6.53
N THR A 173 -4.69 -12.27 -7.15
CA THR A 173 -3.37 -12.77 -7.57
C THR A 173 -2.87 -12.07 -8.84
N PHE A 174 -1.60 -12.30 -9.17
CA PHE A 174 -0.98 -11.77 -10.39
C PHE A 174 -1.78 -12.10 -11.64
N GLU A 175 -2.34 -13.31 -11.75
CA GLU A 175 -3.12 -13.75 -12.91
C GLU A 175 -4.36 -12.88 -13.12
N ILE A 176 -5.08 -12.56 -12.03
CA ILE A 176 -6.28 -11.71 -12.09
C ILE A 176 -5.88 -10.28 -12.49
N THR A 177 -4.82 -9.75 -11.89
CA THR A 177 -4.41 -8.36 -12.13
C THR A 177 -3.79 -8.14 -13.50
N ARG A 178 -3.08 -9.15 -14.03
CA ARG A 178 -2.54 -9.12 -15.41
C ARG A 178 -3.64 -8.96 -16.45
N ASP A 179 -4.77 -9.60 -16.22
CA ASP A 179 -5.90 -9.63 -17.16
C ASP A 179 -6.88 -8.44 -16.91
N ALA A 180 -6.68 -7.67 -15.83
CA ALA A 180 -7.46 -6.48 -15.53
C ALA A 180 -6.98 -5.29 -16.38
N VAL A 181 -7.52 -5.15 -17.58
CA VAL A 181 -7.18 -4.08 -18.52
C VAL A 181 -8.24 -2.99 -18.43
N LEU A 182 -7.81 -1.74 -18.27
CA LEU A 182 -8.70 -0.60 -18.43
C LEU A 182 -8.96 -0.44 -19.93
N GLY A 183 -10.21 -0.63 -20.35
CA GLY A 183 -10.62 -0.37 -21.72
C GLY A 183 -10.46 1.09 -22.12
N SER A 184 -10.10 1.34 -23.38
CA SER A 184 -10.07 2.67 -23.99
C SER A 184 -11.46 3.21 -24.24
#